data_ac25ff00a6d6ed918eed11a60bcfb990
#
_entry.id   ac25ff00a6d6ed918eed11a60bcfb990
#
_cell.length_a   1.000
_cell.length_b   1.000
_cell.length_c   1.000
_cell.angle_alpha   90.00
_cell.angle_beta   90.00
_cell.angle_gamma   90.00
#
_symmetry.space_group_name_H-M   'P 1'
#
loop_
_entity.id
_entity.type
_entity.pdbx_description
1 polymer ?
#
loop_
_entity_poly.entity_id
_entity_poly.type
_entity_poly.pdbx_seq_one_letter_code
_entity_poly.pdbx_strand_id
1 'polypeptide(L)'
;MPRLARWFIKAGLLYFALAVVAGVLIQARTEIDLPSWAGTLNPVYVHLLTVGWITQLIFGVAYWMFPKFSKEHPRGSEKLGWATFILLNIGLILRIICEPRVALRSEPDLGWLLAASAVLQTVAGWLFVLNTWLRVKER
;
A
#
# COMPACT_ATOMS: atom_id res chain seq x y z
N MET A 1 14.96 -9.20 12.84
CA MET A 1 13.77 -8.87 12.01
C MET A 1 13.87 -9.54 10.65
N PRO A 2 12.80 -10.21 10.16
CA PRO A 2 12.77 -10.91 8.87
C PRO A 2 13.02 -9.95 7.69
N ARG A 3 13.56 -10.49 6.58
CA ARG A 3 13.81 -9.69 5.36
C ARG A 3 12.53 -9.03 4.85
N LEU A 4 11.42 -9.79 4.75
CA LEU A 4 10.14 -9.29 4.28
C LEU A 4 9.58 -8.17 5.17
N ALA A 5 9.64 -8.30 6.50
CA ALA A 5 9.20 -7.24 7.42
C ALA A 5 9.97 -5.92 7.19
N ARG A 6 11.29 -6.02 6.93
CA ARG A 6 12.11 -4.85 6.59
C ARG A 6 11.67 -4.19 5.28
N TRP A 7 11.28 -4.97 4.28
CA TRP A 7 10.78 -4.45 3.02
C TRP A 7 9.45 -3.72 3.19
N PHE A 8 8.50 -4.30 3.94
CA PHE A 8 7.24 -3.62 4.28
C PHE A 8 7.48 -2.28 4.98
N ILE A 9 8.35 -2.27 5.99
CA ILE A 9 8.63 -1.04 6.77
C ILE A 9 9.31 0.02 5.88
N LYS A 10 10.31 -0.36 5.08
CA LYS A 10 10.98 0.58 4.18
C LYS A 10 10.05 1.15 3.12
N ALA A 11 9.22 0.31 2.51
CA ALA A 11 8.19 0.75 1.57
C ALA A 11 7.21 1.70 2.25
N GLY A 12 6.74 1.36 3.46
CA GLY A 12 5.86 2.24 4.25
C GLY A 12 6.46 3.61 4.51
N LEU A 13 7.73 3.68 4.91
CA LEU A 13 8.42 4.96 5.14
C LEU A 13 8.58 5.77 3.85
N LEU A 14 8.85 5.11 2.73
CA LEU A 14 8.93 5.78 1.42
C LEU A 14 7.56 6.38 1.03
N TYR A 15 6.48 5.61 1.16
CA TYR A 15 5.14 6.11 0.86
C TYR A 15 4.70 7.22 1.82
N PHE A 16 5.12 7.17 3.08
CA PHE A 16 4.90 8.28 4.01
C PHE A 16 5.57 9.56 3.52
N ALA A 17 6.84 9.50 3.14
CA ALA A 17 7.55 10.66 2.60
C ALA A 17 6.87 11.23 1.35
N LEU A 18 6.42 10.36 0.44
CA LEU A 18 5.65 10.77 -0.75
C LEU A 18 4.30 11.39 -0.37
N ALA A 19 3.62 10.84 0.64
CA ALA A 19 2.36 11.40 1.13
C ALA A 19 2.55 12.80 1.70
N VAL A 20 3.60 13.03 2.49
CA VAL A 20 3.92 14.37 3.04
C VAL A 20 4.13 15.37 1.90
N VAL A 21 4.89 15.01 0.86
CA VAL A 21 5.09 15.87 -0.32
C VAL A 21 3.75 16.15 -1.02
N ALA A 22 2.93 15.12 -1.25
CA ALA A 22 1.62 15.29 -1.87
C ALA A 22 0.71 16.21 -1.03
N GLY A 23 0.73 16.06 0.29
CA GLY A 23 -0.01 16.93 1.21
C GLY A 23 0.40 18.39 1.12
N VAL A 24 1.72 18.68 1.02
CA VAL A 24 2.24 20.03 0.80
C VAL A 24 1.74 20.59 -0.52
N LEU A 25 1.80 19.81 -1.62
CA LEU A 25 1.33 20.26 -2.94
C LEU A 25 -0.17 20.56 -2.95
N ILE A 26 -0.98 19.72 -2.29
CA ILE A 26 -2.41 19.92 -2.15
C ILE A 26 -2.71 21.24 -1.42
N GLN A 27 -1.97 21.54 -0.37
CA GLN A 27 -2.16 22.76 0.41
C GLN A 27 -1.63 23.99 -0.32
N ALA A 28 -0.44 23.89 -0.94
CA ALA A 28 0.19 25.00 -1.64
C ALA A 28 -0.62 25.51 -2.83
N ARG A 29 -1.44 24.67 -3.46
CA ARG A 29 -2.28 25.09 -4.61
C ARG A 29 -3.31 26.17 -4.27
N THR A 30 -3.62 26.40 -3.00
CA THR A 30 -4.53 27.45 -2.56
C THR A 30 -3.91 28.84 -2.67
N GLU A 31 -2.58 28.90 -2.59
CA GLU A 31 -1.81 30.15 -2.57
C GLU A 31 -0.93 30.35 -3.82
N ILE A 32 -0.59 29.24 -4.49
CA ILE A 32 0.31 29.23 -5.65
C ILE A 32 -0.45 28.61 -6.83
N ASP A 33 -0.30 29.22 -8.00
CA ASP A 33 -0.88 28.69 -9.25
C ASP A 33 -0.09 27.45 -9.70
N LEU A 34 -0.56 26.27 -9.25
CA LEU A 34 0.01 24.98 -9.60
C LEU A 34 -0.75 24.34 -10.78
N PRO A 35 -0.10 23.47 -11.57
CA PRO A 35 -0.75 22.75 -12.65
C PRO A 35 -1.99 21.98 -12.19
N SER A 36 -2.97 21.79 -13.08
CA SER A 36 -4.28 21.18 -12.80
C SER A 36 -4.22 19.80 -12.16
N TRP A 37 -3.17 19.02 -12.42
CA TRP A 37 -2.97 17.69 -11.80
C TRP A 37 -2.81 17.75 -10.27
N ALA A 38 -2.32 18.87 -9.71
CA ALA A 38 -2.18 19.02 -8.27
C ALA A 38 -3.56 18.96 -7.56
N GLY A 39 -4.62 19.36 -8.24
CA GLY A 39 -5.99 19.26 -7.75
C GLY A 39 -6.51 17.83 -7.62
N THR A 40 -5.92 16.88 -8.33
CA THR A 40 -6.36 15.48 -8.36
C THR A 40 -5.57 14.58 -7.40
N LEU A 41 -4.66 15.13 -6.60
CA LEU A 41 -3.80 14.36 -5.69
C LEU A 41 -4.49 13.90 -4.41
N ASN A 42 -5.67 14.43 -4.03
CA ASN A 42 -6.34 14.06 -2.78
C ASN A 42 -6.53 12.54 -2.61
N PRO A 43 -7.11 11.80 -3.58
CA PRO A 43 -7.27 10.36 -3.45
C PRO A 43 -5.92 9.63 -3.36
N VAL A 44 -4.93 10.07 -4.13
CA VAL A 44 -3.57 9.52 -4.08
C VAL A 44 -2.95 9.72 -2.70
N TYR A 45 -3.06 10.92 -2.14
CA TYR A 45 -2.59 11.25 -0.79
C TYR A 45 -3.19 10.32 0.27
N VAL A 46 -4.51 10.12 0.24
CA VAL A 46 -5.19 9.21 1.17
C VAL A 46 -4.68 7.77 1.03
N HIS A 47 -4.49 7.27 -0.21
CA HIS A 47 -3.97 5.92 -0.44
C HIS A 47 -2.50 5.77 -0.01
N LEU A 48 -1.68 6.79 -0.23
CA LEU A 48 -0.30 6.80 0.25
C LEU A 48 -0.23 6.71 1.78
N LEU A 49 -1.09 7.43 2.50
CA LEU A 49 -1.14 7.37 3.96
C LEU A 49 -1.71 6.06 4.48
N THR A 50 -2.87 5.63 3.96
CA THR A 50 -3.59 4.48 4.53
C THR A 50 -2.98 3.16 4.06
N VAL A 51 -2.86 2.94 2.76
CA VAL A 51 -2.39 1.68 2.19
C VAL A 51 -0.86 1.67 2.08
N GLY A 52 -0.28 2.77 1.63
CA GLY A 52 1.17 2.88 1.45
C GLY A 52 1.93 2.89 2.77
N TRP A 53 1.51 3.69 3.73
CA TRP A 53 2.22 3.85 5.00
C TRP A 53 1.65 2.94 6.09
N ILE A 54 0.43 3.22 6.58
CA ILE A 54 -0.13 2.58 7.77
C ILE A 54 -0.27 1.07 7.56
N THR A 55 -0.90 0.64 6.46
CA THR A 55 -1.11 -0.80 6.18
C THR A 55 0.22 -1.53 6.00
N GLN A 56 1.19 -0.95 5.31
CA GLN A 56 2.51 -1.56 5.15
C GLN A 56 3.24 -1.72 6.48
N LEU A 57 3.18 -0.71 7.36
CA LEU A 57 3.78 -0.81 8.71
C LEU A 57 3.08 -1.90 9.53
N ILE A 58 1.74 -1.93 9.53
CA ILE A 58 0.98 -2.97 10.25
C ILE A 58 1.37 -4.36 9.73
N PHE A 59 1.39 -4.57 8.42
CA PHE A 59 1.74 -5.86 7.82
C PHE A 59 3.17 -6.28 8.16
N GLY A 60 4.12 -5.35 8.08
CA GLY A 60 5.52 -5.61 8.40
C GLY A 60 5.74 -5.97 9.87
N VAL A 61 5.13 -5.21 10.78
CA VAL A 61 5.23 -5.43 12.23
C VAL A 61 4.49 -6.71 12.64
N ALA A 62 3.27 -6.93 12.14
CA ALA A 62 2.51 -8.14 12.43
C ALA A 62 3.23 -9.41 11.92
N TYR A 63 3.79 -9.35 10.70
CA TYR A 63 4.58 -10.45 10.15
C TYR A 63 5.78 -10.80 11.04
N TRP A 64 6.40 -9.81 11.66
CA TRP A 64 7.53 -9.99 12.55
C TRP A 64 7.12 -10.42 13.96
N MET A 65 6.13 -9.76 14.58
CA MET A 65 5.84 -9.85 16.01
C MET A 65 4.82 -10.93 16.37
N PHE A 66 3.94 -11.34 15.45
CA PHE A 66 2.94 -12.37 15.75
C PHE A 66 3.58 -13.69 16.17
N PRO A 67 2.93 -14.47 17.05
CA PRO A 67 3.41 -15.77 17.50
C PRO A 67 3.86 -16.67 16.36
N LYS A 68 4.80 -17.57 16.62
CA LYS A 68 5.27 -18.53 15.61
C LYS A 68 4.17 -19.51 15.25
N PHE A 69 3.98 -19.77 13.97
CA PHE A 69 3.04 -20.78 13.49
C PHE A 69 3.53 -22.20 13.86
N SER A 70 4.78 -22.52 13.49
CA SER A 70 5.45 -23.78 13.83
C SER A 70 6.96 -23.54 13.98
N LYS A 71 7.71 -24.58 14.40
CA LYS A 71 9.19 -24.51 14.45
C LYS A 71 9.81 -24.42 13.04
N GLU A 72 9.22 -25.13 12.07
CA GLU A 72 9.71 -25.21 10.70
C GLU A 72 9.31 -23.96 9.87
N HIS A 73 8.07 -23.49 10.05
CA HIS A 73 7.52 -22.33 9.38
C HIS A 73 7.08 -21.26 10.38
N PRO A 74 8.01 -20.57 11.04
CA PRO A 74 7.69 -19.70 12.17
C PRO A 74 6.78 -18.50 11.78
N ARG A 75 6.75 -18.11 10.51
CA ARG A 75 5.98 -16.96 10.02
C ARG A 75 4.85 -17.34 9.05
N GLY A 76 4.44 -18.62 9.04
CA GLY A 76 3.53 -19.14 8.04
C GLY A 76 4.22 -19.33 6.68
N SER A 77 3.48 -19.15 5.59
CA SER A 77 4.02 -19.28 4.25
C SER A 77 4.81 -18.01 3.84
N GLU A 78 6.11 -18.16 3.61
CA GLU A 78 6.95 -17.06 3.12
C GLU A 78 6.51 -16.62 1.71
N LYS A 79 6.06 -17.56 0.87
CA LYS A 79 5.54 -17.26 -0.48
C LYS A 79 4.32 -16.36 -0.42
N LEU A 80 3.34 -16.65 0.48
CA LEU A 80 2.16 -15.81 0.67
C LEU A 80 2.56 -14.43 1.18
N GLY A 81 3.53 -14.34 2.08
CA GLY A 81 4.05 -13.07 2.57
C GLY A 81 4.63 -12.20 1.44
N TRP A 82 5.47 -12.77 0.58
CA TRP A 82 6.01 -12.05 -0.58
C TRP A 82 4.95 -11.70 -1.61
N ALA A 83 4.00 -12.60 -1.88
CA ALA A 83 2.86 -12.30 -2.76
C ALA A 83 2.05 -11.11 -2.24
N THR A 84 1.75 -11.08 -0.93
CA THR A 84 1.11 -9.93 -0.27
C THR A 84 1.87 -8.64 -0.54
N PHE A 85 3.18 -8.62 -0.32
CA PHE A 85 4.01 -7.44 -0.52
C PHE A 85 3.99 -6.96 -1.98
N ILE A 86 4.18 -7.87 -2.93
CA ILE A 86 4.27 -7.55 -4.36
C ILE A 86 2.92 -7.02 -4.86
N LEU A 87 1.82 -7.72 -4.59
CA LEU A 87 0.48 -7.34 -5.05
C LEU A 87 0.03 -6.00 -4.46
N LEU A 88 0.30 -5.77 -3.16
CA LEU A 88 -0.02 -4.51 -2.51
C LEU A 88 0.71 -3.33 -3.16
N ASN A 89 2.01 -3.49 -3.41
CA ASN A 89 2.82 -2.42 -4.00
C ASN A 89 2.50 -2.19 -5.48
N ILE A 90 2.30 -3.24 -6.28
CA ILE A 90 1.86 -3.08 -7.68
C ILE A 90 0.51 -2.37 -7.73
N GLY A 91 -0.46 -2.82 -6.92
CA GLY A 91 -1.78 -2.18 -6.85
C GLY A 91 -1.70 -0.71 -6.47
N LEU A 92 -0.87 -0.35 -5.50
CA LEU A 92 -0.70 1.04 -5.06
C LEU A 92 -0.01 1.90 -6.13
N ILE A 93 1.04 1.39 -6.79
CA ILE A 93 1.73 2.10 -7.87
C ILE A 93 0.78 2.36 -9.04
N LEU A 94 -0.01 1.37 -9.45
CA LEU A 94 -1.03 1.55 -10.49
C LEU A 94 -2.01 2.67 -10.13
N ARG A 95 -2.46 2.73 -8.88
CA ARG A 95 -3.36 3.77 -8.41
C ARG A 95 -2.72 5.16 -8.48
N ILE A 96 -1.50 5.31 -7.97
CA ILE A 96 -0.75 6.57 -7.98
C ILE A 96 -0.60 7.12 -9.41
N ILE A 97 -0.38 6.24 -10.38
CA ILE A 97 -0.17 6.63 -11.78
C ILE A 97 -1.50 6.92 -12.49
N CYS A 98 -2.50 6.08 -12.31
CA CYS A 98 -3.73 6.13 -13.10
C CYS A 98 -4.76 7.12 -12.54
N GLU A 99 -4.85 7.27 -11.22
CA GLU A 99 -5.91 8.06 -10.58
C GLU A 99 -5.89 9.54 -11.01
N PRO A 100 -4.74 10.26 -11.04
CA PRO A 100 -4.69 11.64 -11.51
C PRO A 100 -5.07 11.77 -13.00
N ARG A 101 -4.66 10.81 -13.83
CA ARG A 101 -4.92 10.82 -15.27
C ARG A 101 -6.40 10.62 -15.58
N VAL A 102 -7.04 9.66 -14.91
CA VAL A 102 -8.48 9.45 -15.04
C VAL A 102 -9.27 10.65 -14.54
N ALA A 103 -8.87 11.25 -13.41
CA ALA A 103 -9.52 12.43 -12.84
C ALA A 103 -9.44 13.66 -13.77
N LEU A 104 -8.35 13.83 -14.50
CA LEU A 104 -8.19 14.87 -15.51
C LEU A 104 -8.92 14.56 -16.83
N ARG A 105 -9.55 13.38 -16.95
CA ARG A 105 -10.17 12.87 -18.19
C ARG A 105 -9.20 12.85 -19.39
N SER A 106 -7.92 12.85 -19.15
CA SER A 106 -6.90 12.81 -20.20
C SER A 106 -6.84 11.44 -20.88
N GLU A 107 -7.17 10.37 -20.14
CA GLU A 107 -7.14 8.99 -20.64
C GLU A 107 -8.26 8.17 -19.97
N PRO A 108 -9.51 8.26 -20.46
CA PRO A 108 -10.67 7.59 -19.84
C PRO A 108 -10.55 6.06 -19.85
N ASP A 109 -9.78 5.49 -20.78
CA ASP A 109 -9.58 4.04 -20.90
C ASP A 109 -8.73 3.45 -19.76
N LEU A 110 -8.09 4.28 -18.92
CA LEU A 110 -7.34 3.82 -17.75
C LEU A 110 -8.22 3.42 -16.55
N GLY A 111 -9.53 3.61 -16.62
CA GLY A 111 -10.45 3.26 -15.53
C GLY A 111 -10.38 1.79 -15.12
N TRP A 112 -10.17 0.88 -16.07
CA TRP A 112 -10.01 -0.55 -15.79
C TRP A 112 -8.72 -0.86 -15.00
N LEU A 113 -7.65 -0.06 -15.17
CA LEU A 113 -6.43 -0.19 -14.38
C LEU A 113 -6.65 0.20 -12.91
N LEU A 114 -7.54 1.15 -12.64
CA LEU A 114 -7.95 1.48 -11.27
C LEU A 114 -8.73 0.31 -10.65
N ALA A 115 -9.61 -0.34 -11.41
CA ALA A 115 -10.30 -1.54 -10.95
C ALA A 115 -9.30 -2.67 -10.66
N ALA A 116 -8.35 -2.91 -11.56
CA ALA A 116 -7.26 -3.88 -11.35
C ALA A 116 -6.43 -3.55 -10.11
N SER A 117 -6.08 -2.27 -9.89
CA SER A 117 -5.41 -1.80 -8.67
C SER A 117 -6.19 -2.17 -7.41
N ALA A 118 -7.50 -1.93 -7.38
CA ALA A 118 -8.36 -2.27 -6.25
C ALA A 118 -8.40 -3.78 -5.99
N VAL A 119 -8.51 -4.60 -7.04
CA VAL A 119 -8.47 -6.07 -6.92
C VAL A 119 -7.13 -6.53 -6.35
N LEU A 120 -6.00 -6.03 -6.86
CA LEU A 120 -4.67 -6.41 -6.37
C LEU A 120 -4.49 -6.09 -4.89
N GLN A 121 -4.93 -4.91 -4.44
CA GLN A 121 -4.85 -4.51 -3.02
C GLN A 121 -5.77 -5.37 -2.14
N THR A 122 -6.98 -5.70 -2.62
CA THR A 122 -7.92 -6.59 -1.92
C THR A 122 -7.34 -7.99 -1.78
N VAL A 123 -6.82 -8.57 -2.86
CA VAL A 123 -6.18 -9.89 -2.83
C VAL A 123 -4.98 -9.89 -1.88
N ALA A 124 -4.14 -8.84 -1.90
CA ALA A 124 -3.03 -8.71 -0.96
C ALA A 124 -3.51 -8.73 0.50
N GLY A 125 -4.59 -8.02 0.83
CA GLY A 125 -5.21 -8.03 2.15
C GLY A 125 -5.68 -9.43 2.57
N TRP A 126 -6.38 -10.14 1.68
CA TRP A 126 -6.81 -11.51 1.95
C TRP A 126 -5.64 -12.48 2.14
N LEU A 127 -4.60 -12.40 1.31
CA LEU A 127 -3.40 -13.23 1.48
C LEU A 127 -2.72 -12.97 2.84
N PHE A 128 -2.67 -11.71 3.28
CA PHE A 128 -2.16 -11.36 4.60
C PHE A 128 -3.00 -12.00 5.70
N VAL A 129 -4.33 -11.87 5.65
CA VAL A 129 -5.24 -12.46 6.63
C VAL A 129 -5.05 -13.97 6.68
N LEU A 130 -5.09 -14.66 5.54
CA LEU A 130 -4.90 -16.12 5.47
C LEU A 130 -3.55 -16.56 6.04
N ASN A 131 -2.48 -15.81 5.79
CA ASN A 131 -1.14 -16.15 6.27
C ASN A 131 -0.96 -15.90 7.76
N THR A 132 -1.73 -14.96 8.34
CA THR A 132 -1.55 -14.55 9.74
C THR A 132 -2.63 -15.08 10.68
N TRP A 133 -3.80 -15.46 10.19
CA TRP A 133 -4.95 -15.86 10.99
C TRP A 133 -4.62 -16.91 12.05
N LEU A 134 -3.98 -18.00 11.64
CA LEU A 134 -3.62 -19.11 12.53
C LEU A 134 -2.46 -18.78 13.49
N ARG A 135 -1.85 -17.60 13.35
CA ARG A 135 -0.79 -17.11 14.24
C ARG A 135 -1.33 -16.29 15.41
N VAL A 136 -2.57 -15.81 15.30
CA VAL A 136 -3.27 -15.12 16.38
C VAL A 136 -3.82 -16.20 17.32
N LYS A 137 -3.06 -16.53 18.37
CA LYS A 137 -3.38 -17.56 19.36
C LYS A 137 -3.48 -16.94 20.74
N GLU A 138 -4.35 -17.49 21.55
CA GLU A 138 -4.32 -17.25 22.99
C GLU A 138 -2.99 -17.79 23.56
N ARG A 139 -2.46 -17.10 24.54
CA ARG A 139 -1.26 -17.53 25.28
C ARG A 139 -1.65 -18.49 26.40
#